data_227a86ae561209cfb27788453e9d6f77
#
_entry.id   227a86ae561209cfb27788453e9d6f77
#
_cell.length_a   1.000
_cell.length_b   1.000
_cell.length_c   1.000
_cell.angle_alpha   90.00
_cell.angle_beta   90.00
_cell.angle_gamma   90.00
#
_symmetry.space_group_name_H-M   'P 1'
#
loop_
_entity.id
_entity.type
_entity.pdbx_description
1 polymer ?
#
loop_
_entity_poly.entity_id
_entity_poly.type
_entity_poly.pdbx_seq_one_letter_code
_entity_poly.pdbx_strand_id
1 'polypeptide(L)'
;AVDIALQQGQISLHDVFLVHGSQPNRSVNSRRGMTMRYMPTTSIFDHKLAARQYNNLQVPDHSNRKLYHMRGEDRSGENELVY
;
A
#
# COMPACT_ATOMS: atom_id res chain seq x y z
N ALA A 1 13.85 5.40 -17.32
CA ALA A 1 12.96 5.75 -16.21
C ALA A 1 12.05 6.91 -16.61
N VAL A 2 10.85 6.94 -16.07
CA VAL A 2 9.87 7.99 -16.31
C VAL A 2 9.65 8.75 -15.00
N ASP A 3 9.81 10.07 -15.04
CA ASP A 3 9.54 10.90 -13.87
C ASP A 3 8.04 11.19 -13.76
N ILE A 4 7.50 10.94 -12.57
CA ILE A 4 6.12 11.26 -12.25
C ILE A 4 6.13 12.46 -11.31
N ALA A 5 6.13 13.64 -11.88
CA ALA A 5 6.06 14.90 -11.14
C ALA A 5 4.61 15.27 -10.85
N LEU A 6 4.28 15.47 -9.58
CA LEU A 6 2.93 15.82 -9.15
C LEU A 6 2.94 17.20 -8.51
N GLN A 7 1.90 17.97 -8.81
CA GLN A 7 1.59 19.20 -8.08
C GLN A 7 0.74 18.88 -6.85
N GLN A 8 0.67 19.82 -5.92
CA GLN A 8 -0.19 19.68 -4.74
C GLN A 8 -1.63 19.38 -5.16
N GLY A 9 -2.23 18.38 -4.51
CA GLY A 9 -3.59 17.93 -4.79
C GLY A 9 -3.71 16.90 -5.90
N GLN A 10 -2.62 16.58 -6.60
CA GLN A 10 -2.61 15.53 -7.62
C GLN A 10 -2.25 14.17 -7.01
N ILE A 11 -2.69 13.12 -7.69
CA ILE A 11 -2.39 11.73 -7.31
C ILE A 11 -1.87 10.96 -8.51
N SER A 12 -1.13 9.89 -8.23
CA SER A 12 -0.79 8.86 -9.19
C SER A 12 -1.32 7.51 -8.72
N LEU A 13 -1.71 6.67 -9.67
CA LEU A 13 -2.13 5.30 -9.42
C LEU A 13 -1.15 4.36 -10.12
N HIS A 14 -0.70 3.35 -9.43
CA HIS A 14 0.18 2.35 -10.03
C HIS A 14 -0.01 0.98 -9.40
N ASP A 15 0.31 -0.04 -10.17
CA ASP A 15 0.27 -1.43 -9.74
C ASP A 15 1.36 -1.72 -8.72
N VAL A 16 1.11 -2.68 -7.83
CA VAL A 16 2.06 -3.09 -6.78
C VAL A 16 3.37 -3.66 -7.37
N PHE A 17 3.33 -4.20 -8.57
CA PHE A 17 4.51 -4.76 -9.23
C PHE A 17 5.35 -3.72 -9.96
N LEU A 18 4.89 -2.48 -10.04
CA LEU A 18 5.66 -1.41 -10.67
C LEU A 18 6.91 -1.09 -9.84
N VAL A 19 8.07 -1.25 -10.45
CA VAL A 19 9.33 -0.82 -9.83
C VAL A 19 9.38 0.70 -9.82
N HIS A 20 9.46 1.27 -8.65
CA HIS A 20 9.45 2.72 -8.48
C HIS A 20 10.32 3.14 -7.30
N GLY A 21 10.66 4.38 -7.27
CA GLY A 21 11.46 4.95 -6.20
C GLY A 21 11.55 6.46 -6.32
N SER A 22 12.27 7.07 -5.41
CA SER A 22 12.53 8.51 -5.46
C SER A 22 13.94 8.82 -4.96
N GLN A 23 14.51 9.90 -5.48
CA GLN A 23 15.74 10.43 -4.94
C GLN A 23 15.49 11.12 -3.59
N PRO A 24 16.51 11.23 -2.74
CA PRO A 24 16.38 11.99 -1.50
C PRO A 24 15.92 13.43 -1.75
N ASN A 25 15.11 13.95 -0.85
CA ASN A 25 14.73 15.36 -0.89
C ASN A 25 15.91 16.24 -0.49
N ARG A 26 16.44 16.99 -1.43
CA ARG A 26 17.54 17.93 -1.22
C ARG A 26 17.08 19.38 -1.16
N SER A 27 15.76 19.64 -1.20
CA SER A 27 15.20 20.98 -1.08
C SER A 27 15.02 21.38 0.38
N VAL A 28 14.77 22.67 0.61
CA VAL A 28 14.44 23.21 1.94
C VAL A 28 12.98 22.92 2.34
N ASN A 29 12.17 22.46 1.39
CA ASN A 29 10.75 22.20 1.62
C ASN A 29 10.50 20.74 1.99
N SER A 30 9.55 20.49 2.88
CA SER A 30 9.10 19.14 3.18
C SER A 30 8.38 18.52 1.97
N ARG A 31 8.67 17.25 1.71
CA ARG A 31 7.93 16.45 0.74
C ARG A 31 6.96 15.54 1.51
N ARG A 32 5.71 15.90 1.50
CA ARG A 32 4.65 15.15 2.20
C ARG A 32 3.80 14.43 1.17
N GLY A 33 3.48 13.17 1.44
CA GLY A 33 2.61 12.38 0.59
C GLY A 33 1.81 11.40 1.42
N MET A 34 0.59 11.13 0.97
CA MET A 34 -0.26 10.09 1.52
C MET A 34 -0.29 8.93 0.54
N THR A 35 -0.03 7.73 1.04
CA THR A 35 -0.17 6.51 0.25
C THR A 35 -1.34 5.70 0.76
N MET A 36 -2.19 5.27 -0.16
CA MET A 36 -3.30 4.36 0.11
C MET A 36 -3.13 3.11 -0.74
N ARG A 37 -3.45 1.98 -0.16
CA ARG A 37 -3.38 0.70 -0.85
C ARG A 37 -4.76 0.07 -0.92
N TYR A 38 -5.09 -0.42 -2.11
CA TYR A 38 -6.33 -1.10 -2.38
C TYR A 38 -6.04 -2.51 -2.88
N MET A 39 -6.90 -3.43 -2.53
CA MET A 39 -6.86 -4.79 -3.07
C MET A 39 -8.25 -5.17 -3.57
N PRO A 40 -8.34 -6.02 -4.61
CA PRO A 40 -9.64 -6.49 -5.09
C PRO A 40 -10.32 -7.41 -4.07
N THR A 41 -11.63 -7.45 -4.10
CA THR A 41 -12.44 -8.31 -3.22
C THR A 41 -12.26 -9.81 -3.48
N THR A 42 -11.55 -10.16 -4.54
CA THR A 42 -11.16 -11.54 -4.86
C THR A 42 -9.85 -11.96 -4.19
N SER A 43 -9.14 -11.02 -3.56
CA SER A 43 -7.87 -11.27 -2.88
C SER A 43 -8.07 -11.48 -1.39
N ILE A 44 -7.15 -12.25 -0.81
CA ILE A 44 -7.08 -12.48 0.64
C ILE A 44 -5.81 -11.84 1.16
N PHE A 45 -5.90 -11.09 2.25
CA PHE A 45 -4.72 -10.57 2.93
C PHE A 45 -4.22 -11.60 3.95
N ASP A 46 -3.04 -12.13 3.73
CA ASP A 46 -2.43 -13.14 4.59
C ASP A 46 -1.63 -12.48 5.73
N HIS A 47 -2.28 -12.31 6.87
CA HIS A 47 -1.67 -11.72 8.06
C HIS A 47 -0.50 -12.57 8.60
N LYS A 48 -0.58 -13.89 8.46
CA LYS A 48 0.49 -14.79 8.93
C LYS A 48 1.73 -14.67 8.07
N LEU A 49 1.53 -14.57 6.75
CA LEU A 49 2.64 -14.32 5.83
C LEU A 49 3.28 -12.96 6.10
N ALA A 50 2.48 -11.93 6.34
CA ALA A 50 2.98 -10.60 6.69
C ALA A 50 3.83 -10.61 7.95
N ALA A 51 3.41 -11.35 8.99
CA ALA A 51 4.19 -11.52 10.21
C ALA A 51 5.51 -12.24 9.96
N ARG A 52 5.51 -13.29 9.13
CA ARG A 52 6.74 -14.00 8.75
C ARG A 52 7.70 -13.12 7.97
N GLN A 53 7.19 -12.31 7.06
CA GLN A 53 8.01 -11.37 6.30
C GLN A 53 8.66 -10.32 7.21
N TYR A 54 7.94 -9.79 8.16
CA TYR A 54 8.48 -8.86 9.14
C TYR A 54 9.63 -9.48 9.95
N ASN A 55 9.47 -10.71 10.39
CA ASN A 55 10.49 -11.40 11.20
C ASN A 55 11.73 -11.81 10.40
N ASN A 56 11.57 -12.14 9.12
CA ASN A 56 12.64 -12.74 8.31
C ASN A 56 13.29 -11.75 7.33
N LEU A 57 12.58 -10.69 6.96
CA LEU A 57 13.00 -9.74 5.93
C LEU A 57 12.95 -8.33 6.50
N GLN A 58 13.75 -7.62 6.84
CA GLN A 58 13.74 -6.25 7.38
C GLN A 58 12.76 -5.31 6.64
N VAL A 59 11.50 -5.68 6.62
CA VAL A 59 10.41 -4.90 6.02
C VAL A 59 9.47 -4.36 7.12
N PRO A 60 8.67 -3.33 6.86
CA PRO A 60 7.70 -2.84 7.83
C PRO A 60 6.69 -3.91 8.25
N ASP A 61 6.26 -3.88 9.51
CA ASP A 61 5.27 -4.81 10.02
C ASP A 61 3.88 -4.50 9.48
N HIS A 62 3.36 -5.39 8.67
CA HIS A 62 2.02 -5.32 8.10
C HIS A 62 1.07 -6.37 8.68
N SER A 63 1.50 -7.14 9.68
CA SER A 63 0.73 -8.26 10.23
C SER A 63 -0.60 -7.85 10.86
N ASN A 64 -0.69 -6.63 11.36
CA ASN A 64 -1.88 -6.10 12.01
C ASN A 64 -2.67 -5.10 11.15
N ARG A 65 -2.50 -5.16 9.84
CA ARG A 65 -3.27 -4.28 8.96
C ARG A 65 -4.76 -4.55 9.05
N LYS A 66 -5.51 -3.48 9.24
CA LYS A 66 -6.97 -3.51 9.14
C LYS A 66 -7.37 -3.35 7.67
N LEU A 67 -8.35 -4.12 7.27
CA LEU A 67 -8.92 -4.06 5.93
C LEU A 67 -10.26 -3.34 6.00
N TYR A 68 -10.34 -2.18 5.37
CA TYR A 68 -11.57 -1.40 5.32
C TYR A 68 -12.34 -1.73 4.07
N HIS A 69 -13.60 -2.11 4.23
CA HIS A 69 -14.47 -2.40 3.10
C HIS A 69 -14.89 -1.09 2.41
N MET A 70 -14.45 -0.92 1.18
CA MET A 70 -14.71 0.30 0.42
C MET A 70 -15.82 0.10 -0.59
N ARG A 71 -15.85 -1.05 -1.29
CA ARG A 71 -16.82 -1.34 -2.34
C ARG A 71 -16.84 -2.84 -2.67
N GLY A 72 -17.99 -3.32 -3.13
CA GLY A 72 -18.14 -4.71 -3.59
C GLY A 72 -18.37 -5.69 -2.45
N GLU A 73 -18.11 -6.95 -2.71
CA GLU A 73 -18.26 -8.05 -1.75
C GLU A 73 -16.94 -8.80 -1.60
N ASP A 74 -16.61 -9.19 -0.37
CA ASP A 74 -15.49 -10.09 -0.13
C ASP A 74 -15.87 -11.50 -0.58
N ARG A 75 -15.50 -11.83 -1.81
CA ARG A 75 -15.85 -13.12 -2.43
C ARG A 75 -15.14 -14.30 -1.80
N SER A 76 -14.03 -14.09 -1.12
CA SER A 76 -13.35 -15.16 -0.39
C SER A 76 -14.07 -15.52 0.90
N GLY A 77 -14.73 -14.56 1.53
CA GLY A 77 -15.30 -14.70 2.85
C GLY A 77 -14.28 -14.90 3.97
N GLU A 78 -12.99 -14.76 3.67
CA GLU A 78 -11.90 -15.05 4.60
C GLU A 78 -11.20 -13.80 5.14
N ASN A 79 -11.52 -12.63 4.60
CA ASN A 79 -10.98 -11.38 5.11
C ASN A 79 -11.81 -10.85 6.27
N GLU A 80 -11.15 -10.43 7.33
CA GLU A 80 -11.78 -9.68 8.41
C GLU A 80 -11.84 -8.21 8.01
N LEU A 81 -13.06 -7.71 7.75
CA LEU A 81 -13.28 -6.37 7.22
C LEU A 81 -13.82 -5.43 8.29
N VAL A 82 -13.38 -4.19 8.23
CA VAL A 82 -13.94 -3.06 8.98
C VAL A 82 -14.91 -2.32 8.05
N TYR A 83 -16.12 -2.12 8.52
CA TYR A 83 -17.19 -1.44 7.80
C TYR A 83 -17.38 0.00 8.30
#